data_dc2acd9d7fd613d56a198df6e5c16a08
#
_entry.id   dc2acd9d7fd613d56a198df6e5c16a08
#
_cell.length_a   1.000
_cell.length_b   1.000
_cell.length_c   1.000
_cell.angle_alpha   90.00
_cell.angle_beta   90.00
_cell.angle_gamma   90.00
#
_symmetry.space_group_name_H-M   'P 1'
#
loop_
_entity.id
_entity.type
_entity.pdbx_description
1 polymer ?
#
loop_
_entity_poly.entity_id
_entity_poly.type
_entity_poly.pdbx_seq_one_letter_code
_entity_poly.pdbx_strand_id
1 'polypeptide(L)' 'DEDEDYYVDENNVEWWKDDDGYWWYREPGQEDWQPHD' A
#
# COMPACT_ATOMS: atom_id res chain seq x y z
N ASP A 1 -8.95 5.55 12.37
CA ASP A 1 -8.97 6.75 11.57
C ASP A 1 -9.34 6.45 10.13
N GLU A 2 -9.70 7.49 9.44
CA GLU A 2 -10.16 7.33 8.08
C GLU A 2 -9.03 7.04 7.11
N ASP A 3 -7.79 7.21 7.54
CA ASP A 3 -6.64 6.98 6.68
C ASP A 3 -5.94 5.67 6.99
N GLU A 4 -6.60 4.77 7.68
CA GLU A 4 -5.97 3.53 8.07
C GLU A 4 -5.66 2.62 6.89
N ASP A 5 -6.35 2.83 5.77
CA ASP A 5 -6.20 1.95 4.62
C ASP A 5 -5.05 2.39 3.71
N TYR A 6 -4.32 3.42 4.11
CA TYR A 6 -3.20 3.88 3.31
C TYR A 6 -2.12 4.42 4.25
N TYR A 7 -0.90 3.97 4.04
CA TYR A 7 0.22 4.52 4.80
C TYR A 7 1.51 4.22 4.09
N VAL A 8 2.56 4.94 4.50
CA VAL A 8 3.89 4.72 3.98
C VAL A 8 4.76 4.31 5.17
N ASP A 9 5.43 3.16 5.04
CA ASP A 9 6.25 2.70 6.14
C ASP A 9 7.62 3.38 6.12
N GLU A 10 8.50 2.97 7.03
CA GLU A 10 9.78 3.63 7.14
C GLU A 10 10.73 3.27 6.01
N ASN A 11 10.39 2.30 5.21
CA ASN A 11 11.14 1.96 4.00
C ASN A 11 10.66 2.73 2.79
N ASN A 12 9.72 3.67 3.00
CA ASN A 12 9.10 4.45 1.93
C ASN A 12 8.27 3.59 1.00
N VAL A 13 7.82 2.46 1.48
CA VAL A 13 6.93 1.59 0.72
C VAL A 13 5.50 2.00 1.02
N GLU A 14 4.75 2.27 -0.04
CA GLU A 14 3.36 2.65 0.09
C GLU A 14 2.50 1.42 0.25
N TRP A 15 1.56 1.47 1.18
CA TRP A 15 0.63 0.39 1.43
C TRP A 15 -0.79 0.92 1.31
N TRP A 16 -1.62 0.14 0.67
CA TRP A 16 -3.00 0.57 0.42
C TRP A 16 -3.91 -0.65 0.41
N LYS A 17 -5.05 -0.51 1.05
CA LYS A 17 -6.03 -1.57 1.10
C LYS A 17 -7.25 -1.16 0.28
N ASP A 18 -7.64 -2.01 -0.67
CA ASP A 18 -8.77 -1.69 -1.53
C ASP A 18 -10.08 -2.04 -0.86
N ASP A 19 -11.17 -1.89 -1.61
CA ASP A 19 -12.51 -2.13 -1.08
C ASP A 19 -12.75 -3.60 -0.75
N ASP A 20 -11.98 -4.47 -1.35
CA ASP A 20 -12.11 -5.90 -1.08
C ASP A 20 -11.36 -6.32 0.16
N GLY A 21 -10.65 -5.39 0.77
CA GLY A 21 -9.84 -5.72 1.92
C GLY A 21 -8.51 -6.33 1.56
N TYR A 22 -8.11 -6.16 0.33
CA TYR A 22 -6.86 -6.73 -0.16
C TYR A 22 -5.78 -5.66 -0.12
N TRP A 23 -4.61 -6.04 0.40
CA TRP A 23 -3.51 -5.09 0.56
C TRP A 23 -2.65 -5.06 -0.68
N TRP A 24 -2.28 -3.85 -1.09
CA TRP A 24 -1.37 -3.62 -2.18
C TRP A 24 -0.21 -2.80 -1.68
N TYR A 25 0.94 -3.00 -2.28
CA TYR A 25 2.10 -2.21 -1.91
C TYR A 25 2.85 -1.77 -3.16
N ARG A 26 3.59 -0.68 -3.00
CA ARG A 26 4.39 -0.15 -4.09
C ARG A 26 5.68 0.37 -3.52
N GLU A 27 6.77 -0.16 -4.01
CA GLU A 27 8.09 0.23 -3.55
C GLU A 27 8.47 1.59 -4.10
N PRO A 28 9.39 2.31 -3.42
CA PRO A 28 9.86 3.60 -3.91
C PRO A 28 10.56 3.41 -5.25
N GLY A 29 10.18 4.26 -6.20
CA GLY A 29 10.74 4.17 -7.53
C GLY A 29 9.94 3.28 -8.47
N GLN A 30 8.97 2.56 -7.98
CA GLN A 30 8.10 1.72 -8.79
C GLN A 30 6.82 2.44 -9.10
N GLU A 31 6.28 2.17 -10.28
CA GLU A 31 5.03 2.79 -10.70
C GLU A 31 3.84 1.86 -10.56
N ASP A 32 4.08 0.58 -10.42
CA ASP A 32 3.02 -0.41 -10.41
C ASP A 32 2.80 -0.93 -8.99
N TRP A 33 1.53 -1.14 -8.65
CA TRP A 33 1.17 -1.73 -7.38
C TRP A 33 1.31 -3.24 -7.46
N GLN A 34 1.74 -3.83 -6.36
CA GLN A 34 1.92 -5.27 -6.28
C GLN A 34 0.99 -5.84 -5.23
N PRO A 35 0.35 -6.95 -5.51
CA PRO A 35 -0.51 -7.56 -4.50
C PRO A 35 0.33 -8.17 -3.39
N HIS A 36 -0.08 -7.84 -2.16
CA HIS A 36 0.57 -8.42 -0.99
C HIS A 36 -0.29 -9.56 -0.51
N ASP A 37 0.14 -10.73 -0.80
CA ASP A 37 -0.65 -11.92 -0.48
C ASP A 37 -0.01 -12.75 0.61
#